data_2a533a32fd7bae3c255e5c30a3dd335e
#
_entry.id   2a533a32fd7bae3c255e5c30a3dd335e
#
_cell.length_a   1.000
_cell.length_b   1.000
_cell.length_c   1.000
_cell.angle_alpha   90.00
_cell.angle_beta   90.00
_cell.angle_gamma   90.00
#
_symmetry.space_group_name_H-M   'P 1'
#
loop_
_entity.id
_entity.type
_entity.pdbx_description
1 polymer ?
#
loop_
_entity_poly.entity_id
_entity_poly.type
_entity_poly.pdbx_seq_one_letter_code
_entity_poly.pdbx_strand_id
1 'polypeptide(L)'
;MLNRTNKEIRILRHDMRLFSNILRMCIQTNDMESAAKLADNINIRINNTYIHRYCEYNIINYILSDYAVQCDQQNVRFEAAVKLVDFEHDEIMFGSIISNALDNALRANTELPKEKRCISLALKTMDGKIYLSVRNPVAKKPVMADGLPVSNRKGHGYGSQSIQYVTEKLGGNCMFTADDKEFSVRVIL
;
A
#
# COMPACT_ATOMS: atom_id res chain seq x y z
N MET A 1 21.77 -14.36 12.82
CA MET A 1 20.51 -13.97 12.15
C MET A 1 20.63 -12.72 11.28
N LEU A 2 21.33 -11.66 11.65
CA LEU A 2 21.48 -10.41 10.84
C LEU A 2 22.09 -10.63 9.45
N ASN A 3 23.02 -11.56 9.28
CA ASN A 3 23.68 -11.81 7.98
C ASN A 3 22.77 -12.46 6.92
N ARG A 4 21.76 -13.22 7.33
CA ARG A 4 20.83 -13.88 6.41
C ARG A 4 19.85 -12.87 5.81
N THR A 5 19.29 -12.02 6.66
CA THR A 5 18.38 -10.95 6.25
C THR A 5 19.05 -9.93 5.32
N ASN A 6 20.31 -9.56 5.60
CA ASN A 6 21.06 -8.65 4.73
C ASN A 6 21.38 -9.26 3.35
N LYS A 7 21.61 -10.57 3.28
CA LYS A 7 21.83 -11.28 2.01
C LYS A 7 20.53 -11.35 1.19
N GLU A 8 19.40 -11.66 1.83
CA GLU A 8 18.08 -11.70 1.20
C GLU A 8 17.66 -10.32 0.65
N ILE A 9 17.90 -9.25 1.42
CA ILE A 9 17.66 -7.87 0.97
C ILE A 9 18.56 -7.50 -0.22
N ARG A 10 19.82 -7.95 -0.25
CA ARG A 10 20.72 -7.69 -1.40
C ARG A 10 20.24 -8.42 -2.66
N ILE A 11 19.81 -9.67 -2.53
CA ILE A 11 19.27 -10.46 -3.64
C ILE A 11 18.00 -9.79 -4.17
N LEU A 12 17.06 -9.45 -3.30
CA LEU A 12 15.82 -8.77 -3.69
C LEU A 12 16.09 -7.44 -4.41
N ARG A 13 17.02 -6.64 -3.90
CA ARG A 13 17.41 -5.37 -4.50
C ARG A 13 18.08 -5.55 -5.86
N HIS A 14 18.88 -6.61 -6.02
CA HIS A 14 19.49 -6.99 -7.31
C HIS A 14 18.41 -7.38 -8.32
N ASP A 15 17.47 -8.23 -7.93
CA ASP A 15 16.41 -8.73 -8.81
C ASP A 15 15.46 -7.59 -9.22
N MET A 16 15.12 -6.69 -8.31
CA MET A 16 14.36 -5.48 -8.62
C MET A 16 15.04 -4.58 -9.65
N ARG A 17 16.36 -4.40 -9.54
CA ARG A 17 17.14 -3.64 -10.54
C ARG A 17 17.14 -4.35 -11.89
N LEU A 18 17.29 -5.66 -11.90
CA LEU A 18 17.28 -6.47 -13.13
C LEU A 18 15.91 -6.31 -13.83
N PHE A 19 14.81 -6.50 -13.14
CA PHE A 19 13.47 -6.35 -13.71
C PHE A 19 13.21 -4.93 -14.23
N SER A 20 13.62 -3.92 -13.48
CA SER A 20 13.51 -2.52 -13.90
C SER A 20 14.31 -2.22 -15.16
N ASN A 21 15.52 -2.78 -15.29
CA ASN A 21 16.37 -2.59 -16.47
C ASN A 21 15.79 -3.31 -17.71
N ILE A 22 15.29 -4.53 -17.54
CA ILE A 22 14.67 -5.28 -18.65
C ILE A 22 13.42 -4.55 -19.12
N LEU A 23 12.58 -4.10 -18.20
CA LEU A 23 11.37 -3.35 -18.52
C LEU A 23 11.69 -2.06 -19.30
N ARG A 24 12.72 -1.33 -18.84
CA ARG A 24 13.21 -0.13 -19.54
C ARG A 24 13.69 -0.44 -20.95
N MET A 25 14.45 -1.53 -21.13
CA MET A 25 14.90 -1.97 -22.47
C MET A 25 13.71 -2.28 -23.37
N CYS A 26 12.73 -3.04 -22.91
CA CYS A 26 11.53 -3.36 -23.68
C CYS A 26 10.78 -2.08 -24.12
N ILE A 27 10.66 -1.09 -23.22
CA ILE A 27 10.03 0.20 -23.54
C ILE A 27 10.86 0.98 -24.58
N GLN A 28 12.18 1.05 -24.41
CA GLN A 28 13.07 1.77 -25.33
C GLN A 28 13.12 1.14 -26.73
N THR A 29 12.98 -0.17 -26.83
CA THR A 29 12.93 -0.90 -28.10
C THR A 29 11.51 -0.99 -28.68
N ASN A 30 10.51 -0.38 -28.03
CA ASN A 30 9.09 -0.48 -28.36
C ASN A 30 8.57 -1.93 -28.42
N ASP A 31 9.22 -2.84 -27.68
CA ASP A 31 8.82 -4.25 -27.55
C ASP A 31 7.82 -4.40 -26.39
N MET A 32 6.62 -3.91 -26.65
CA MET A 32 5.53 -3.94 -25.66
C MET A 32 5.05 -5.36 -25.36
N GLU A 33 5.25 -6.29 -26.28
CA GLU A 33 4.88 -7.70 -26.08
C GLU A 33 5.80 -8.36 -25.04
N SER A 34 7.11 -8.15 -25.13
CA SER A 34 8.06 -8.65 -24.15
C SER A 34 7.92 -7.95 -22.79
N ALA A 35 7.60 -6.64 -22.78
CA ALA A 35 7.31 -5.92 -21.57
C ALA A 35 6.06 -6.47 -20.85
N ALA A 36 5.00 -6.75 -21.60
CA ALA A 36 3.78 -7.36 -21.08
C ALA A 36 4.04 -8.78 -20.55
N LYS A 37 4.75 -9.63 -21.32
CA LYS A 37 5.14 -10.98 -20.88
C LYS A 37 6.01 -10.98 -19.62
N LEU A 38 6.93 -10.02 -19.49
CA LEU A 38 7.73 -9.87 -18.28
C LEU A 38 6.87 -9.46 -17.08
N ALA A 39 5.98 -8.51 -17.28
CA ALA A 39 5.02 -8.09 -16.26
C ALA A 39 4.08 -9.24 -15.85
N ASP A 40 3.57 -10.00 -16.82
CA ASP A 40 2.75 -11.19 -16.58
C ASP A 40 3.52 -12.28 -15.84
N ASN A 41 4.77 -12.54 -16.19
CA ASN A 41 5.61 -13.51 -15.47
C ASN A 41 5.92 -13.10 -14.03
N ILE A 42 6.02 -11.79 -13.76
CA ILE A 42 6.12 -11.25 -12.41
C ILE A 42 4.77 -11.41 -11.69
N ASN A 43 3.66 -11.13 -12.37
CA ASN A 43 2.31 -11.24 -11.84
C ASN A 43 1.80 -12.68 -11.68
N ILE A 44 2.17 -13.62 -12.58
CA ILE A 44 1.84 -15.07 -12.44
C ILE A 44 2.44 -15.64 -11.15
N ARG A 45 3.54 -15.08 -10.68
CA ARG A 45 4.07 -15.41 -9.36
C ARG A 45 3.26 -14.78 -8.20
N ILE A 46 2.40 -13.83 -8.50
CA ILE A 46 1.69 -13.02 -7.50
C ILE A 46 0.18 -13.23 -7.49
N ASN A 47 -0.52 -13.72 -8.50
CA ASN A 47 -1.94 -14.14 -8.46
C ASN A 47 -2.76 -13.88 -9.73
N ASN A 48 -3.68 -14.79 -10.01
CA ASN A 48 -4.84 -14.62 -10.90
C ASN A 48 -5.83 -13.61 -10.32
N THR A 49 -5.88 -12.39 -10.83
CA THR A 49 -6.74 -11.39 -10.23
C THR A 49 -7.61 -10.62 -11.22
N TYR A 50 -8.90 -10.56 -10.93
CA TYR A 50 -9.84 -9.63 -11.55
C TYR A 50 -9.46 -8.19 -11.17
N ILE A 51 -9.12 -7.35 -12.15
CA ILE A 51 -8.84 -5.93 -11.91
C ILE A 51 -10.17 -5.20 -11.78
N HIS A 52 -10.53 -4.83 -10.55
CA HIS A 52 -11.63 -3.91 -10.31
C HIS A 52 -11.16 -2.47 -10.57
N ARG A 53 -11.89 -1.70 -11.39
CA ARG A 53 -11.49 -0.32 -11.71
C ARG A 53 -12.01 0.65 -10.65
N TYR A 54 -11.12 1.10 -9.79
CA TYR A 54 -11.40 2.08 -8.73
C TYR A 54 -11.26 3.54 -9.20
N CYS A 55 -10.26 3.82 -10.07
CA CYS A 55 -9.98 5.15 -10.60
C CYS A 55 -9.26 5.08 -11.96
N GLU A 56 -8.98 6.24 -12.55
CA GLU A 56 -8.30 6.34 -13.84
C GLU A 56 -6.76 6.32 -13.73
N TYR A 57 -6.21 6.52 -12.54
CA TYR A 57 -4.78 6.52 -12.25
C TYR A 57 -4.28 5.09 -12.13
N ASN A 58 -3.45 4.67 -13.09
CA ASN A 58 -3.13 3.26 -13.29
C ASN A 58 -2.42 2.62 -12.10
N ILE A 59 -1.44 3.32 -11.52
CA ILE A 59 -0.66 2.79 -10.38
C ILE A 59 -1.56 2.66 -9.15
N ILE A 60 -2.36 3.68 -8.85
CA ILE A 60 -3.29 3.68 -7.72
C ILE A 60 -4.34 2.58 -7.91
N ASN A 61 -4.93 2.50 -9.11
CA ASN A 61 -5.91 1.47 -9.45
C ASN A 61 -5.35 0.06 -9.29
N TYR A 62 -4.11 -0.17 -9.77
CA TYR A 62 -3.44 -1.46 -9.63
C TYR A 62 -3.24 -1.84 -8.16
N ILE A 63 -2.73 -0.91 -7.34
CA ILE A 63 -2.53 -1.15 -5.90
C ILE A 63 -3.85 -1.52 -5.23
N LEU A 64 -4.92 -0.76 -5.45
CA LEU A 64 -6.22 -1.03 -4.82
C LEU A 64 -6.80 -2.37 -5.26
N SER A 65 -6.64 -2.74 -6.53
CA SER A 65 -7.10 -4.02 -7.07
C SER A 65 -6.33 -5.20 -6.48
N ASP A 66 -5.01 -5.08 -6.33
CA ASP A 66 -4.17 -6.10 -5.73
C ASP A 66 -4.53 -6.34 -4.25
N TYR A 67 -4.70 -5.26 -3.48
CA TYR A 67 -5.13 -5.37 -2.09
C TYR A 67 -6.55 -5.92 -1.93
N ALA A 68 -7.46 -5.63 -2.86
CA ALA A 68 -8.81 -6.23 -2.86
C ALA A 68 -8.72 -7.76 -2.91
N VAL A 69 -7.83 -8.29 -3.76
CA VAL A 69 -7.60 -9.73 -3.87
C VAL A 69 -6.92 -10.31 -2.64
N GLN A 70 -5.89 -9.64 -2.11
CA GLN A 70 -5.24 -10.08 -0.89
C GLN A 70 -6.22 -10.12 0.28
N CYS A 71 -7.13 -9.14 0.37
CA CYS A 71 -8.19 -9.10 1.37
C CYS A 71 -9.16 -10.28 1.23
N ASP A 72 -9.61 -10.58 0.00
CA ASP A 72 -10.50 -11.71 -0.28
C ASP A 72 -9.85 -13.04 0.15
N GLN A 73 -8.60 -13.27 -0.24
CA GLN A 73 -7.83 -14.45 0.12
C GLN A 73 -7.69 -14.64 1.65
N GLN A 74 -7.67 -13.54 2.41
CA GLN A 74 -7.53 -13.54 3.86
C GLN A 74 -8.86 -13.41 4.60
N ASN A 75 -10.00 -13.47 3.88
CA ASN A 75 -11.34 -13.25 4.40
C ASN A 75 -11.47 -11.92 5.14
N VAL A 76 -10.92 -10.85 4.55
CA VAL A 76 -11.05 -9.47 5.01
C VAL A 76 -12.01 -8.73 4.10
N ARG A 77 -13.09 -8.16 4.64
CA ARG A 77 -14.00 -7.30 3.88
C ARG A 77 -13.28 -6.01 3.50
N PHE A 78 -13.11 -5.76 2.20
CA PHE A 78 -12.47 -4.56 1.69
C PHE A 78 -13.51 -3.61 1.09
N GLU A 79 -13.62 -2.41 1.65
CA GLU A 79 -14.54 -1.37 1.22
C GLU A 79 -13.72 -0.16 0.76
N ALA A 80 -13.71 0.11 -0.55
CA ALA A 80 -12.98 1.23 -1.12
C ALA A 80 -13.93 2.21 -1.80
N ALA A 81 -14.00 3.43 -1.29
CA ALA A 81 -14.71 4.56 -1.88
C ALA A 81 -13.70 5.52 -2.50
N VAL A 82 -13.60 5.52 -3.83
CA VAL A 82 -12.62 6.32 -4.57
C VAL A 82 -13.33 7.33 -5.46
N LYS A 83 -13.00 8.62 -5.26
CA LYS A 83 -13.44 9.77 -6.07
C LYS A 83 -12.26 10.70 -6.29
N LEU A 84 -11.26 10.21 -7.01
CA LEU A 84 -10.03 10.93 -7.30
C LEU A 84 -10.14 11.63 -8.64
N VAL A 85 -10.00 12.95 -8.64
CA VAL A 85 -10.04 13.83 -9.83
C VAL A 85 -8.86 14.77 -9.75
N ASP A 86 -8.31 15.16 -10.89
CA ASP A 86 -7.22 16.15 -11.02
C ASP A 86 -6.05 15.87 -10.06
N PHE A 87 -5.55 14.63 -10.11
CA PHE A 87 -4.44 14.19 -9.29
C PHE A 87 -3.11 14.58 -9.96
N GLU A 88 -2.42 15.55 -9.38
CA GLU A 88 -1.17 16.12 -9.93
C GLU A 88 0.09 15.68 -9.15
N HIS A 89 -0.03 14.80 -8.17
CA HIS A 89 1.11 14.30 -7.40
C HIS A 89 1.78 13.08 -8.07
N ASP A 90 2.98 12.74 -7.61
CA ASP A 90 3.69 11.53 -8.04
C ASP A 90 2.92 10.27 -7.63
N GLU A 91 2.39 9.52 -8.63
CA GLU A 91 1.60 8.31 -8.41
C GLU A 91 2.38 7.23 -7.66
N ILE A 92 3.70 7.11 -7.89
CA ILE A 92 4.53 6.07 -7.24
C ILE A 92 4.70 6.40 -5.76
N MET A 93 5.03 7.66 -5.46
CA MET A 93 5.16 8.11 -4.07
C MET A 93 3.82 8.00 -3.33
N PHE A 94 2.73 8.47 -3.93
CA PHE A 94 1.42 8.37 -3.32
C PHE A 94 0.95 6.91 -3.20
N GLY A 95 1.23 6.09 -4.20
CA GLY A 95 1.01 4.64 -4.17
C GLY A 95 1.72 3.96 -3.00
N SER A 96 2.93 4.41 -2.67
CA SER A 96 3.66 3.87 -1.50
C SER A 96 2.97 4.21 -0.17
N ILE A 97 2.32 5.36 -0.07
CA ILE A 97 1.50 5.72 1.11
C ILE A 97 0.32 4.76 1.23
N ILE A 98 -0.41 4.55 0.13
CA ILE A 98 -1.57 3.64 0.09
C ILE A 98 -1.15 2.22 0.48
N SER A 99 -0.10 1.69 -0.15
CA SER A 99 0.41 0.35 0.13
C SER A 99 0.81 0.16 1.59
N ASN A 100 1.59 1.09 2.15
CA ASN A 100 1.99 1.02 3.56
C ASN A 100 0.78 1.07 4.52
N ALA A 101 -0.24 1.87 4.19
CA ALA A 101 -1.45 1.97 5.00
C ALA A 101 -2.27 0.68 4.94
N LEU A 102 -2.44 0.10 3.74
CA LEU A 102 -3.17 -1.15 3.53
C LEU A 102 -2.43 -2.36 4.11
N ASP A 103 -1.10 -2.42 4.00
CA ASP A 103 -0.28 -3.46 4.65
C ASP A 103 -0.47 -3.48 6.17
N ASN A 104 -0.44 -2.29 6.78
CA ASN A 104 -0.66 -2.15 8.21
C ASN A 104 -2.06 -2.62 8.60
N ALA A 105 -3.09 -2.22 7.84
CA ALA A 105 -4.48 -2.60 8.06
C ALA A 105 -4.69 -4.11 7.87
N LEU A 106 -4.14 -4.68 6.80
CA LEU A 106 -4.27 -6.11 6.50
C LEU A 106 -3.63 -6.96 7.60
N ARG A 107 -2.43 -6.57 8.05
CA ARG A 107 -1.74 -7.24 9.16
C ARG A 107 -2.52 -7.17 10.46
N ALA A 108 -3.06 -6.02 10.82
CA ALA A 108 -3.88 -5.88 12.03
C ALA A 108 -5.12 -6.78 11.99
N ASN A 109 -5.71 -6.97 10.82
CA ASN A 109 -6.86 -7.86 10.64
C ASN A 109 -6.54 -9.34 10.87
N THR A 110 -5.27 -9.79 10.67
CA THR A 110 -4.92 -11.20 10.92
C THR A 110 -5.07 -11.63 12.39
N GLU A 111 -5.03 -10.67 13.32
CA GLU A 111 -5.20 -10.90 14.76
C GLU A 111 -6.69 -10.97 15.18
N LEU A 112 -7.62 -10.73 14.25
CA LEU A 112 -9.06 -10.71 14.50
C LEU A 112 -9.74 -12.00 14.02
N PRO A 113 -10.89 -12.38 14.62
CA PRO A 113 -11.80 -13.37 14.05
C PRO A 113 -12.27 -12.93 12.65
N LYS A 114 -12.48 -13.89 11.75
CA LYS A 114 -12.79 -13.64 10.34
C LYS A 114 -13.99 -12.71 10.15
N GLU A 115 -15.02 -12.85 10.98
CA GLU A 115 -16.28 -12.10 10.91
C GLU A 115 -16.10 -10.61 11.26
N LYS A 116 -14.99 -10.26 11.92
CA LYS A 116 -14.67 -8.89 12.32
C LYS A 116 -13.66 -8.20 11.40
N ARG A 117 -13.12 -8.96 10.43
CA ARG A 117 -12.08 -8.45 9.54
C ARG A 117 -12.66 -7.48 8.51
N CYS A 118 -12.16 -6.26 8.53
CA CYS A 118 -12.61 -5.23 7.61
C CYS A 118 -11.53 -4.18 7.40
N ILE A 119 -11.42 -3.67 6.18
CA ILE A 119 -10.62 -2.50 5.83
C ILE A 119 -11.52 -1.55 5.06
N SER A 120 -11.61 -0.31 5.51
CA SER A 120 -12.33 0.76 4.83
C SER A 120 -11.34 1.82 4.34
N LEU A 121 -11.32 2.02 3.02
CA LEU A 121 -10.51 3.05 2.36
C LEU A 121 -11.43 4.10 1.74
N ALA A 122 -11.16 5.36 2.01
CA ALA A 122 -11.76 6.48 1.32
C ALA A 122 -10.65 7.35 0.71
N LEU A 123 -10.74 7.60 -0.60
CA LEU A 123 -9.82 8.43 -1.34
C LEU A 123 -10.62 9.41 -2.19
N LYS A 124 -10.44 10.71 -1.97
CA LYS A 124 -11.20 11.74 -2.70
C LYS A 124 -10.41 13.02 -2.90
N THR A 125 -10.71 13.70 -3.99
CA THR A 125 -10.36 15.12 -4.18
C THR A 125 -11.50 15.99 -3.67
N MET A 126 -11.19 17.01 -2.88
CA MET A 126 -12.14 18.01 -2.41
C MET A 126 -11.41 19.33 -2.16
N ASP A 127 -11.93 20.43 -2.72
CA ASP A 127 -11.35 21.77 -2.62
C ASP A 127 -9.86 21.83 -3.02
N GLY A 128 -9.50 21.12 -4.10
CA GLY A 128 -8.13 21.06 -4.63
C GLY A 128 -7.15 20.24 -3.76
N LYS A 129 -7.64 19.53 -2.73
CA LYS A 129 -6.83 18.68 -1.86
C LYS A 129 -7.21 17.22 -2.00
N ILE A 130 -6.22 16.35 -1.81
CA ILE A 130 -6.40 14.90 -1.79
C ILE A 130 -6.58 14.45 -0.34
N TYR A 131 -7.65 13.72 -0.08
CA TYR A 131 -7.94 13.13 1.21
C TYR A 131 -7.90 11.61 1.10
N LEU A 132 -6.95 10.98 1.77
CA LEU A 132 -6.90 9.54 1.96
C LEU A 132 -7.23 9.21 3.41
N SER A 133 -8.10 8.23 3.63
CA SER A 133 -8.37 7.64 4.94
C SER A 133 -8.39 6.12 4.80
N VAL A 134 -7.59 5.44 5.61
CA VAL A 134 -7.64 3.97 5.74
C VAL A 134 -7.96 3.64 7.19
N ARG A 135 -8.97 2.80 7.40
CA ARG A 135 -9.45 2.40 8.73
C ARG A 135 -9.57 0.89 8.81
N ASN A 136 -9.26 0.36 9.97
CA ASN A 136 -9.43 -1.06 10.26
C ASN A 136 -9.72 -1.28 11.75
N PRO A 137 -10.49 -2.32 12.12
CA PRO A 137 -10.63 -2.73 13.50
C PRO A 137 -9.31 -3.24 14.07
N VAL A 138 -9.18 -3.18 15.39
CA VAL A 138 -8.00 -3.67 16.11
C VAL A 138 -8.40 -4.66 17.20
N ALA A 139 -7.56 -5.67 17.42
CA ALA A 139 -7.75 -6.62 18.53
C ALA A 139 -7.42 -5.99 19.89
N LYS A 140 -6.48 -5.06 19.89
CA LYS A 140 -6.03 -4.29 21.04
C LYS A 140 -5.56 -2.91 20.55
N LYS A 141 -5.85 -1.88 21.34
CA LYS A 141 -5.37 -0.53 21.07
C LYS A 141 -3.85 -0.51 20.90
N PRO A 142 -3.33 -0.08 19.76
CA PRO A 142 -1.89 0.07 19.58
C PRO A 142 -1.32 1.16 20.49
N VAL A 143 -0.09 0.94 20.94
CA VAL A 143 0.64 1.97 21.69
C VAL A 143 1.04 3.07 20.71
N MET A 144 0.80 4.31 21.08
CA MET A 144 1.17 5.48 20.28
C MET A 144 2.31 6.23 21.00
N ALA A 145 3.33 6.64 20.25
CA ALA A 145 4.39 7.54 20.71
C ALA A 145 4.64 8.60 19.63
N ASP A 146 4.72 9.86 20.02
CA ASP A 146 4.93 11.00 19.11
C ASP A 146 3.96 11.02 17.91
N GLY A 147 2.71 10.61 18.13
CA GLY A 147 1.68 10.54 17.09
C GLY A 147 1.78 9.33 16.15
N LEU A 148 2.77 8.45 16.32
CA LEU A 148 2.98 7.26 15.51
C LEU A 148 2.68 5.98 16.30
N PRO A 149 2.14 4.93 15.64
CA PRO A 149 1.99 3.62 16.27
C PRO A 149 3.36 2.96 16.48
N VAL A 150 3.59 2.50 17.70
CA VAL A 150 4.83 1.80 18.08
C VAL A 150 4.66 0.30 17.85
N SER A 151 5.57 -0.28 17.09
CA SER A 151 5.64 -1.74 16.92
C SER A 151 6.65 -2.34 17.90
N ASN A 152 6.20 -3.32 18.70
CA ASN A 152 7.08 -4.06 19.61
C ASN A 152 7.87 -5.19 18.91
N ARG A 153 7.72 -5.37 17.59
CA ARG A 153 8.41 -6.42 16.82
C ARG A 153 9.66 -5.85 16.17
N LYS A 154 10.82 -6.47 16.41
CA LYS A 154 12.10 -6.11 15.76
C LYS A 154 11.94 -6.13 14.22
N GLY A 155 12.32 -5.03 13.56
CA GLY A 155 12.22 -4.87 12.10
C GLY A 155 10.86 -4.40 11.61
N HIS A 156 9.92 -4.04 12.49
CA HIS A 156 8.59 -3.52 12.16
C HIS A 156 8.42 -2.10 12.69
N GLY A 157 7.57 -1.31 12.05
CA GLY A 157 7.32 0.10 12.42
C GLY A 157 7.70 1.09 11.33
N TYR A 158 8.41 0.65 10.30
CA TYR A 158 8.83 1.53 9.19
C TYR A 158 7.66 2.01 8.31
N GLY A 159 6.55 1.26 8.25
CA GLY A 159 5.41 1.61 7.41
C GLY A 159 4.78 2.95 7.79
N SER A 160 4.53 3.20 9.07
CA SER A 160 3.96 4.48 9.53
C SER A 160 4.95 5.64 9.37
N GLN A 161 6.23 5.41 9.64
CA GLN A 161 7.29 6.39 9.40
C GLN A 161 7.44 6.69 7.90
N SER A 162 7.32 5.67 7.05
CA SER A 162 7.34 5.85 5.59
C SER A 162 6.15 6.67 5.11
N ILE A 163 4.94 6.41 5.63
CA ILE A 163 3.75 7.23 5.33
C ILE A 163 4.01 8.69 5.69
N GLN A 164 4.49 8.96 6.89
CA GLN A 164 4.79 10.31 7.34
C GLN A 164 5.81 10.99 6.43
N TYR A 165 6.97 10.36 6.25
CA TYR A 165 8.05 10.90 5.43
C TYR A 165 7.63 11.21 3.99
N VAL A 166 6.91 10.28 3.34
CA VAL A 166 6.47 10.48 1.95
C VAL A 166 5.39 11.54 1.87
N THR A 167 4.47 11.60 2.85
CA THR A 167 3.44 12.63 2.93
C THR A 167 4.07 14.03 3.05
N GLU A 168 5.06 14.19 3.92
CA GLU A 168 5.80 15.45 4.08
C GLU A 168 6.53 15.84 2.78
N LYS A 169 7.14 14.88 2.10
CA LYS A 169 7.78 15.12 0.79
C LYS A 169 6.79 15.58 -0.28
N LEU A 170 5.56 15.13 -0.25
CA LEU A 170 4.50 15.57 -1.14
C LEU A 170 3.82 16.89 -0.70
N GLY A 171 4.34 17.51 0.38
CA GLY A 171 3.84 18.79 0.89
C GLY A 171 2.58 18.69 1.74
N GLY A 172 2.23 17.48 2.18
CA GLY A 172 1.01 17.21 2.94
C GLY A 172 1.23 16.93 4.42
N ASN A 173 0.15 16.52 5.06
CA ASN A 173 0.12 16.11 6.47
C ASN A 173 -0.53 14.74 6.61
N CYS A 174 -0.08 13.95 7.59
CA CYS A 174 -0.75 12.72 7.99
C CYS A 174 -1.03 12.68 9.48
N MET A 175 -2.07 11.94 9.84
CA MET A 175 -2.49 11.72 11.22
C MET A 175 -2.83 10.25 11.43
N PHE A 176 -2.33 9.69 12.52
CA PHE A 176 -2.67 8.35 12.98
C PHE A 176 -3.51 8.47 14.26
N THR A 177 -4.62 7.76 14.30
CA THR A 177 -5.48 7.70 15.48
C THR A 177 -5.82 6.26 15.83
N ALA A 178 -5.94 5.98 17.11
CA ALA A 178 -6.31 4.66 17.60
C ALA A 178 -7.18 4.78 18.84
N ASP A 179 -8.25 4.02 18.86
CA ASP A 179 -9.02 3.73 20.06
C ASP A 179 -9.05 2.21 20.35
N ASP A 180 -9.91 1.75 21.23
CA ASP A 180 -10.01 0.33 21.60
C ASP A 180 -10.69 -0.54 20.52
N LYS A 181 -11.25 0.05 19.49
CA LYS A 181 -12.00 -0.63 18.43
C LYS A 181 -11.39 -0.48 17.04
N GLU A 182 -10.82 0.70 16.76
CA GLU A 182 -10.40 1.07 15.40
C GLU A 182 -9.04 1.77 15.41
N PHE A 183 -8.25 1.50 14.39
CA PHE A 183 -7.09 2.29 13.99
C PHE A 183 -7.39 3.01 12.68
N SER A 184 -6.95 4.25 12.57
CA SER A 184 -7.06 4.98 11.31
C SER A 184 -5.80 5.77 10.98
N VAL A 185 -5.47 5.83 9.70
CA VAL A 185 -4.52 6.77 9.11
C VAL A 185 -5.27 7.70 8.17
N ARG A 186 -4.98 8.99 8.26
CA ARG A 186 -5.51 10.03 7.38
C ARG A 186 -4.35 10.80 6.79
N VAL A 187 -4.42 11.06 5.49
CA VAL A 187 -3.44 11.85 4.74
C VAL A 187 -4.18 12.94 3.99
N ILE A 188 -3.60 14.14 3.98
CA ILE A 188 -4.09 15.31 3.24
C ILE A 188 -2.90 15.86 2.45
N LEU A 189 -3.06 15.95 1.12
CA LEU A 189 -2.12 16.58 0.19
C LEU A 189 -2.75 17.79 -0.44
#